data_3eddee015ca41697840cb069f7049c06
#
_entry.id   3eddee015ca41697840cb069f7049c06
#
_cell.length_a   1.000
_cell.length_b   1.000
_cell.length_c   1.000
_cell.angle_alpha   90.00
_cell.angle_beta   90.00
_cell.angle_gamma   90.00
#
_symmetry.space_group_name_H-M   'P 1'
#
loop_
_entity.id
_entity.type
_entity.pdbx_description
1 polymer ?
#
loop_
_entity_poly.entity_id
_entity_poly.type
_entity_poly.pdbx_seq_one_letter_code
_entity_poly.pdbx_strand_id
1 'polypeptide(L)'
;MARLSAARVKNILKGLEKLYIGSLKEWVGLLKPRARVVIAMPAYVTPSGVFRVKNVVDRCERDGYTLLTGPIGYSRPQAVVRREFYIFQKK
;
A
#
# COMPACT_ATOMS: atom_id res chain seq x y z
N MET A 1 24.21 7.44 8.49
CA MET A 1 22.81 7.35 8.05
C MET A 1 21.94 6.96 9.23
N ALA A 2 20.89 7.73 9.49
CA ALA A 2 20.00 7.44 10.60
C ALA A 2 19.19 6.18 10.33
N ARG A 3 19.16 5.26 11.27
CA ARG A 3 18.29 4.09 11.18
C ARG A 3 16.87 4.48 11.59
N LEU A 4 15.89 4.05 10.83
CA LEU A 4 14.51 4.22 11.23
C LEU A 4 14.21 3.22 12.34
N SER A 5 13.69 3.68 13.47
CA SER A 5 13.23 2.81 14.52
C SER A 5 11.93 2.11 14.10
N ALA A 6 11.67 0.94 14.66
CA ALA A 6 10.44 0.21 14.38
C ALA A 6 9.20 1.04 14.72
N ALA A 7 9.22 1.78 15.82
CA ALA A 7 8.12 2.65 16.22
C ALA A 7 7.87 3.75 15.18
N ARG A 8 8.93 4.35 14.66
CA ARG A 8 8.84 5.41 13.67
C ARG A 8 8.28 4.88 12.36
N VAL A 9 8.76 3.72 11.91
CA VAL A 9 8.26 3.07 10.70
C VAL A 9 6.78 2.74 10.86
N LYS A 10 6.35 2.22 11.98
CA LYS A 10 4.94 1.92 12.24
C LYS A 10 4.07 3.16 12.18
N ASN A 11 4.55 4.28 12.72
CA ASN A 11 3.82 5.56 12.66
C ASN A 11 3.69 6.07 11.22
N ILE A 12 4.75 5.99 10.45
CA ILE A 12 4.73 6.38 9.03
C ILE A 12 3.73 5.51 8.26
N LEU A 13 3.77 4.21 8.46
CA LEU A 13 2.87 3.28 7.77
C LEU A 13 1.41 3.50 8.16
N LYS A 14 1.15 3.86 9.42
CA LYS A 14 -0.19 4.17 9.89
C LYS A 14 -0.76 5.41 9.19
N GLY A 15 0.06 6.45 9.02
CA GLY A 15 -0.30 7.65 8.28
C GLY A 15 -0.58 7.36 6.81
N LEU A 16 0.28 6.55 6.19
CA LEU A 16 0.09 6.12 4.80
C LEU A 16 -1.16 5.27 4.62
N GLU A 17 -1.45 4.39 5.56
CA GLU A 17 -2.67 3.58 5.55
C GLU A 17 -3.91 4.47 5.46
N LYS A 18 -4.00 5.47 6.32
CA LYS A 18 -5.13 6.42 6.32
C LYS A 18 -5.21 7.17 5.00
N LEU A 19 -4.07 7.61 4.47
CA LEU A 19 -4.02 8.36 3.22
C LEU A 19 -4.50 7.50 2.04
N TYR A 20 -4.00 6.29 1.92
CA TYR A 20 -4.39 5.39 0.83
C TYR A 20 -5.87 5.02 0.91
N ILE A 21 -6.35 4.65 2.08
CA ILE A 21 -7.75 4.28 2.28
C ILE A 21 -8.67 5.46 1.96
N GLY A 22 -8.36 6.64 2.45
CA GLY A 22 -9.15 7.85 2.19
C GLY A 22 -9.18 8.21 0.71
N SER A 23 -8.02 8.20 0.06
CA SER A 23 -7.93 8.51 -1.37
C SER A 23 -8.70 7.52 -2.23
N LEU A 24 -8.52 6.23 -1.97
CA LEU A 24 -9.19 5.18 -2.74
C LEU A 24 -10.70 5.21 -2.55
N LYS A 25 -11.15 5.52 -1.35
CA LYS A 25 -12.57 5.66 -1.05
C LYS A 25 -13.20 6.81 -1.83
N GLU A 26 -12.50 7.93 -1.95
CA GLU A 26 -12.95 9.06 -2.77
C GLU A 26 -12.97 8.71 -4.25
N TRP A 27 -11.91 8.06 -4.74
CA TRP A 27 -11.77 7.73 -6.16
C TRP A 27 -12.82 6.74 -6.64
N VAL A 28 -13.29 5.83 -5.78
CA VAL A 28 -14.23 4.81 -6.21
C VAL A 28 -15.52 5.43 -6.76
N GLY A 29 -15.94 6.59 -6.23
CA GLY A 29 -17.10 7.31 -6.73
C GLY A 29 -16.87 7.99 -8.08
N LEU A 30 -15.62 8.21 -8.46
CA LEU A 30 -15.25 8.88 -9.72
C LEU A 30 -14.91 7.89 -10.82
N LEU A 31 -14.60 6.65 -10.48
CA LEU A 31 -14.16 5.65 -11.44
C LEU A 31 -15.35 4.95 -12.10
N LYS A 32 -15.18 4.64 -13.38
CA LYS A 32 -16.14 3.82 -14.10
C LYS A 32 -16.05 2.37 -13.62
N PRO A 33 -17.16 1.60 -13.69
CA PRO A 33 -17.09 0.17 -13.39
C PRO A 33 -16.00 -0.53 -14.21
N ARG A 34 -15.28 -1.43 -13.57
CA ARG A 34 -14.15 -2.17 -14.14
C ARG A 34 -12.91 -1.35 -14.42
N ALA A 35 -12.86 -0.08 -14.02
CA ALA A 35 -11.65 0.73 -14.11
C ALA A 35 -10.56 0.11 -13.23
N ARG A 36 -9.33 0.10 -13.73
CA ARG A 36 -8.17 -0.45 -13.00
C ARG A 36 -7.35 0.67 -12.40
N VAL A 37 -6.87 0.43 -11.19
CA VAL A 37 -6.01 1.36 -10.46
C VAL A 37 -4.76 0.60 -10.04
N VAL A 38 -3.60 1.16 -10.38
CA VAL A 38 -2.32 0.62 -9.95
C VAL A 38 -1.78 1.49 -8.84
N ILE A 39 -1.46 0.88 -7.70
CA ILE A 39 -0.99 1.60 -6.52
C ILE A 39 0.34 1.00 -6.08
N ALA A 40 1.31 1.88 -5.86
CA ALA A 40 2.59 1.52 -5.27
C ALA A 40 2.55 1.86 -3.78
N MET A 41 2.82 0.88 -2.94
CA MET A 41 2.90 1.07 -1.49
C MET A 41 4.29 0.71 -1.00
N PRO A 42 4.86 1.47 -0.05
CA PRO A 42 6.17 1.17 0.47
C PRO A 42 6.14 -0.01 1.46
N ALA A 43 7.19 -0.80 1.43
CA ALA A 43 7.48 -1.76 2.48
C ALA A 43 8.88 -1.45 3.00
N TYR A 44 9.02 -1.29 4.30
CA TYR A 44 10.28 -0.94 4.92
C TYR A 44 10.99 -2.20 5.41
N VAL A 45 12.23 -2.38 4.96
CA VAL A 45 13.06 -3.49 5.37
C VAL A 45 13.92 -3.05 6.55
N THR A 46 13.77 -3.70 7.68
CA THR A 46 14.53 -3.41 8.91
C THR A 46 15.18 -4.69 9.43
N PRO A 47 16.14 -4.59 10.36
CA PRO A 47 16.69 -5.77 11.01
C PRO A 47 15.63 -6.63 11.72
N SER A 48 14.53 -6.02 12.13
CA SER A 48 13.43 -6.73 12.81
C SER A 48 12.45 -7.39 11.84
N GLY A 49 12.59 -7.14 10.53
CA GLY A 49 11.70 -7.70 9.51
C GLY A 49 11.22 -6.66 8.52
N VAL A 50 10.20 -7.04 7.76
CA VAL A 50 9.62 -6.17 6.74
C VAL A 50 8.30 -5.62 7.27
N PHE A 51 8.16 -4.28 7.24
CA PHE A 51 6.94 -3.60 7.66
C PHE A 51 6.21 -3.06 6.45
N ARG A 52 4.93 -3.40 6.31
CA ARG A 52 4.07 -3.01 5.19
C ARG A 52 2.90 -2.16 5.65
N VAL A 53 2.33 -1.42 4.72
CA VAL A 53 1.05 -0.75 4.94
C VAL A 53 -0.02 -1.83 5.09
N LYS A 54 -0.77 -1.78 6.19
CA LYS A 54 -1.77 -2.80 6.53
C LYS A 54 -3.17 -2.33 6.18
N ASN A 55 -4.07 -3.28 6.06
CA ASN A 55 -5.53 -3.07 5.95
C ASN A 55 -6.00 -2.34 4.69
N VAL A 56 -5.11 -1.88 3.82
CA VAL A 56 -5.52 -1.16 2.60
C VAL A 56 -6.28 -2.08 1.67
N VAL A 57 -5.78 -3.30 1.46
CA VAL A 57 -6.44 -4.26 0.56
C VAL A 57 -7.83 -4.62 1.08
N ASP A 58 -7.94 -4.94 2.36
CA ASP A 58 -9.23 -5.33 2.96
C ASP A 58 -10.24 -4.19 2.87
N ARG A 59 -9.81 -2.97 3.16
CA ARG A 59 -10.69 -1.79 3.09
C ARG A 59 -11.09 -1.50 1.65
N CYS A 60 -10.19 -1.66 0.70
CA CYS A 60 -10.50 -1.46 -0.71
C CYS A 60 -11.57 -2.45 -1.19
N GLU A 61 -11.48 -3.69 -0.77
CA GLU A 61 -12.48 -4.69 -1.13
C GLU A 61 -13.86 -4.35 -0.56
N ARG A 62 -13.92 -3.79 0.64
CA ARG A 62 -15.17 -3.30 1.24
C ARG A 62 -15.69 -2.05 0.56
N ASP A 63 -14.80 -1.19 0.11
CA ASP A 63 -15.15 0.12 -0.46
C ASP A 63 -15.49 0.08 -1.96
N GLY A 64 -15.48 -1.10 -2.58
CA GLY A 64 -15.91 -1.25 -3.96
C GLY A 64 -14.81 -1.62 -4.95
N TYR A 65 -13.69 -2.14 -4.48
CA TYR A 65 -12.60 -2.63 -5.32
C TYR A 65 -12.45 -4.14 -5.23
N THR A 66 -11.85 -4.72 -6.27
CA THR A 66 -11.40 -6.11 -6.27
C THR A 66 -9.90 -6.11 -6.52
N LEU A 67 -9.15 -6.82 -5.69
CA LEU A 67 -7.71 -6.98 -5.92
C LEU A 67 -7.50 -7.98 -7.04
N LEU A 68 -6.93 -7.53 -8.15
CA LEU A 68 -6.61 -8.41 -9.28
C LEU A 68 -5.25 -9.06 -9.12
N THR A 69 -4.25 -8.30 -8.70
CA THR A 69 -2.88 -8.76 -8.60
C THR A 69 -2.16 -7.96 -7.53
N GLY A 70 -1.26 -8.62 -6.81
CA GLY A 70 -0.38 -7.98 -5.84
C GLY A 70 -0.31 -8.75 -4.53
N PRO A 71 0.70 -8.46 -3.74
CA PRO A 71 1.76 -7.48 -4.04
C PRO A 71 2.78 -7.99 -5.06
N ILE A 72 3.18 -7.10 -5.97
CA ILE A 72 4.29 -7.34 -6.88
C ILE A 72 5.47 -6.54 -6.34
N GLY A 73 6.45 -7.24 -5.77
CA GLY A 73 7.59 -6.59 -5.14
C GLY A 73 8.63 -6.14 -6.15
N TYR A 74 9.15 -4.94 -5.93
CA TYR A 74 10.29 -4.43 -6.65
C TYR A 74 11.25 -3.77 -5.68
N SER A 75 12.49 -4.22 -5.66
CA SER A 75 13.50 -3.63 -4.79
C SER A 75 14.89 -3.76 -5.42
N ARG A 76 15.74 -2.78 -5.15
CA ARG A 76 17.16 -2.86 -5.48
C ARG A 76 17.87 -3.59 -4.35
N PRO A 77 19.02 -4.25 -4.63
CA PRO A 77 19.85 -4.79 -3.57
C PRO A 77 20.18 -3.72 -2.54
N GLN A 78 20.12 -4.06 -1.25
CA GLN A 78 20.41 -3.18 -0.13
C GLN A 78 19.41 -2.02 0.05
N ALA A 79 18.29 -2.04 -0.65
CA ALA A 79 17.27 -1.01 -0.48
C ALA A 79 16.60 -1.14 0.90
N VAL A 80 16.47 0.00 1.60
CA VAL A 80 15.74 0.07 2.87
C VAL A 80 14.24 0.08 2.62
N VAL A 81 13.82 0.62 1.48
CA VAL A 81 12.41 0.70 1.08
C VAL A 81 12.20 -0.13 -0.16
N ARG A 82 11.29 -1.10 -0.06
CA ARG A 82 10.81 -1.89 -1.18
C ARG A 82 9.50 -1.30 -1.66
N ARG A 83 9.29 -1.25 -2.95
CA ARG A 83 7.99 -0.85 -3.52
C ARG A 83 7.20 -2.10 -3.85
N GLU A 84 5.96 -2.11 -3.41
CA GLU A 84 5.01 -3.18 -3.72
C GLU A 84 3.84 -2.62 -4.49
N PHE A 85 3.55 -3.20 -5.64
CA PHE A 85 2.48 -2.75 -6.52
C PHE A 85 1.26 -3.63 -6.35
N TYR A 86 0.10 -2.97 -6.35
CA TYR A 86 -1.20 -3.64 -6.28
C TYR A 86 -2.06 -3.14 -7.43
N ILE A 87 -2.75 -4.04 -8.08
CA ILE A 87 -3.68 -3.70 -9.15
C ILE A 87 -5.08 -4.01 -8.66
N PHE A 88 -5.89 -2.96 -8.52
CA PHE A 88 -7.30 -3.06 -8.14
C PHE A 88 -8.18 -2.78 -9.32
N GLN A 89 -9.38 -3.34 -9.29
CA GLN A 89 -10.42 -3.06 -10.27
C GLN A 89 -11.67 -2.60 -9.52
N LYS A 90 -12.30 -1.54 -10.00
CA LYS A 90 -13.60 -1.11 -9.46
C LYS A 90 -14.66 -2.15 -9.81
N LYS A 91 -15.44 -2.51 -8.82
CA LYS A 91 -16.59 -3.41 -9.00
C LYS A 91 -17.69 -2.79 -9.83
#